data_f962b6b12c3115ed4ad2fa0e64506843
#
_entry.id   f962b6b12c3115ed4ad2fa0e64506843
#
_cell.length_a   1.000
_cell.length_b   1.000
_cell.length_c   1.000
_cell.angle_alpha   90.00
_cell.angle_beta   90.00
_cell.angle_gamma   90.00
#
_symmetry.space_group_name_H-M   'P 1'
#
loop_
_entity.id
_entity.type
_entity.pdbx_description
1 polymer ?
#
loop_
_entity_poly.entity_id
_entity_poly.type
_entity_poly.pdbx_seq_one_letter_code
_entity_poly.pdbx_strand_id
1 'polypeptide(L)'
;QRHQRLVLALVRRYARTPEESADLVQQSFLRAFAAAGRVFPRMRLSEEGAFRAWLLRLAVNVGKNHARDGRRWRLEPVEALDLPSAESAGVTERLEAEQRRRLVRAALDALTRRQREVFALRVDGELPFADVARVLGITENNAKVHFHHAVRRLRERLGGKVEE
;
A
#
# COMPACT_ATOMS: atom_id res chain seq x y z
N GLN A 1 -4.51 -15.94 -3.47
CA GLN A 1 -4.46 -15.45 -2.09
C GLN A 1 -3.15 -14.73 -1.75
N ARG A 2 -1.96 -15.18 -2.27
CA ARG A 2 -0.64 -14.64 -1.90
C ARG A 2 -0.50 -13.12 -2.12
N HIS A 3 -1.05 -12.55 -3.20
CA HIS A 3 -0.91 -11.13 -3.53
C HIS A 3 -2.14 -10.28 -3.16
N GLN A 4 -3.21 -10.88 -2.66
CA GLN A 4 -4.46 -10.19 -2.37
C GLN A 4 -4.29 -9.10 -1.30
N ARG A 5 -3.56 -9.41 -0.23
CA ARG A 5 -3.30 -8.46 0.87
C ARG A 5 -2.52 -7.23 0.38
N LEU A 6 -1.51 -7.44 -0.49
CA LEU A 6 -0.72 -6.35 -1.07
C LEU A 6 -1.54 -5.48 -2.01
N VAL A 7 -2.35 -6.09 -2.87
CA VAL A 7 -3.26 -5.36 -3.76
C VAL A 7 -4.24 -4.54 -2.93
N LEU A 8 -4.87 -5.14 -1.90
CA LEU A 8 -5.78 -4.44 -0.99
C LEU A 8 -5.09 -3.25 -0.31
N ALA A 9 -3.90 -3.43 0.27
CA ALA A 9 -3.15 -2.36 0.91
C ALA A 9 -2.87 -1.18 -0.04
N LEU A 10 -2.65 -1.46 -1.33
CA LEU A 10 -2.43 -0.43 -2.34
C LEU A 10 -3.71 0.26 -2.81
N VAL A 11 -4.81 -0.46 -3.02
CA VAL A 11 -6.04 0.12 -3.58
C VAL A 11 -6.90 0.82 -2.55
N ARG A 12 -6.84 0.45 -1.26
CA ARG A 12 -7.59 1.10 -0.16
C ARG A 12 -7.45 2.62 -0.16
N ARG A 13 -6.28 3.15 -0.49
CA ARG A 13 -6.03 4.60 -0.59
C ARG A 13 -6.81 5.31 -1.70
N TYR A 14 -7.39 4.55 -2.61
CA TYR A 14 -8.19 5.04 -3.73
C TYR A 14 -9.68 4.76 -3.54
N ALA A 15 -10.06 4.10 -2.46
CA ALA A 15 -11.42 3.77 -2.07
C ALA A 15 -11.86 4.64 -0.89
N ARG A 16 -13.15 4.86 -0.77
CA ARG A 16 -13.78 5.60 0.34
C ARG A 16 -14.36 4.65 1.38
N THR A 17 -14.73 3.46 0.93
CA THR A 17 -15.35 2.45 1.79
C THR A 17 -14.63 1.10 1.64
N PRO A 18 -14.78 0.19 2.60
CA PRO A 18 -14.27 -1.17 2.50
C PRO A 18 -14.80 -1.91 1.24
N GLU A 19 -16.06 -1.68 0.88
CA GLU A 19 -16.72 -2.27 -0.30
C GLU A 19 -16.05 -1.79 -1.59
N GLU A 20 -15.82 -0.47 -1.73
CA GLU A 20 -15.07 0.08 -2.87
C GLU A 20 -13.65 -0.52 -2.93
N SER A 21 -13.01 -0.75 -1.79
CA SER A 21 -11.69 -1.39 -1.74
C SER A 21 -11.75 -2.82 -2.26
N ALA A 22 -12.76 -3.59 -1.87
CA ALA A 22 -12.97 -4.97 -2.34
C ALA A 22 -13.22 -5.00 -3.85
N ASP A 23 -14.03 -4.07 -4.36
CA ASP A 23 -14.31 -3.92 -5.81
C ASP A 23 -13.03 -3.61 -6.60
N LEU A 24 -12.19 -2.69 -6.09
CA LEU A 24 -10.93 -2.37 -6.73
C LEU A 24 -9.94 -3.55 -6.74
N VAL A 25 -9.92 -4.35 -5.67
CA VAL A 25 -9.16 -5.62 -5.64
C VAL A 25 -9.67 -6.56 -6.72
N GLN A 26 -10.97 -6.78 -6.77
CA GLN A 26 -11.59 -7.66 -7.77
C GLN A 26 -11.30 -7.18 -9.20
N GLN A 27 -11.50 -5.90 -9.49
CA GLN A 27 -11.19 -5.30 -10.79
C GLN A 27 -9.72 -5.47 -11.17
N SER A 28 -8.81 -5.33 -10.19
CA SER A 28 -7.38 -5.52 -10.42
C SER A 28 -7.07 -6.94 -10.87
N PHE A 29 -7.64 -7.95 -10.21
CA PHE A 29 -7.45 -9.35 -10.61
C PHE A 29 -8.13 -9.68 -11.93
N LEU A 30 -9.35 -9.22 -12.17
CA LEU A 30 -10.04 -9.43 -13.45
C LEU A 30 -9.23 -8.87 -14.63
N ARG A 31 -8.70 -7.64 -14.49
CA ARG A 31 -7.82 -7.06 -15.51
C ARG A 31 -6.51 -7.82 -15.66
N ALA A 32 -5.97 -8.35 -14.57
CA ALA A 32 -4.77 -9.19 -14.61
C ALA A 32 -5.05 -10.48 -15.40
N PHE A 33 -6.14 -11.17 -15.14
CA PHE A 33 -6.53 -12.36 -15.88
C PHE A 33 -6.77 -12.07 -17.37
N ALA A 34 -7.50 -11.00 -17.68
CA ALA A 34 -7.75 -10.60 -19.08
C ALA A 34 -6.46 -10.27 -19.84
N ALA A 35 -5.44 -9.75 -19.15
CA ALA A 35 -4.17 -9.40 -19.76
C ALA A 35 -3.16 -10.57 -19.77
N ALA A 36 -3.38 -11.62 -18.99
CA ALA A 36 -2.43 -12.70 -18.76
C ALA A 36 -1.93 -13.36 -20.06
N GLY A 37 -2.84 -13.72 -20.96
CA GLY A 37 -2.49 -14.36 -22.23
C GLY A 37 -1.58 -13.52 -23.13
N ARG A 38 -1.63 -12.18 -23.02
CA ARG A 38 -0.79 -11.27 -23.81
C ARG A 38 0.51 -10.90 -23.11
N VAL A 39 0.50 -10.88 -21.78
CA VAL A 39 1.62 -10.38 -20.97
C VAL A 39 2.57 -11.51 -20.60
N PHE A 40 2.08 -12.66 -20.20
CA PHE A 40 2.89 -13.76 -19.69
C PHE A 40 3.89 -14.32 -20.71
N PRO A 41 3.56 -14.47 -22.01
CA PRO A 41 4.53 -14.94 -23.00
C PRO A 41 5.75 -14.01 -23.17
N ARG A 42 5.59 -12.73 -22.82
CA ARG A 42 6.62 -11.68 -22.92
C ARG A 42 7.30 -11.39 -21.59
N MET A 43 6.75 -11.89 -20.50
CA MET A 43 7.28 -11.68 -19.16
C MET A 43 8.25 -12.81 -18.84
N ARG A 44 9.46 -12.48 -18.37
CA ARG A 44 10.36 -13.48 -17.79
C ARG A 44 9.77 -13.94 -16.46
N LEU A 45 8.85 -14.90 -16.51
CA LEU A 45 8.12 -15.45 -15.35
C LEU A 45 9.03 -16.16 -14.34
N SER A 46 10.30 -16.42 -14.69
CA SER A 46 11.31 -16.93 -13.77
C SER A 46 11.65 -15.96 -12.63
N GLU A 47 11.28 -14.69 -12.76
CA GLU A 47 11.44 -13.67 -11.72
C GLU A 47 10.11 -13.47 -10.99
N GLU A 48 9.92 -14.08 -9.81
CA GLU A 48 8.74 -13.88 -8.96
C GLU A 48 8.43 -12.38 -8.71
N GLY A 49 9.48 -11.56 -8.70
CA GLY A 49 9.39 -10.10 -8.62
C GLY A 49 8.72 -9.44 -9.81
N ALA A 50 8.90 -9.94 -11.03
CA ALA A 50 8.36 -9.33 -12.24
C ALA A 50 6.82 -9.40 -12.28
N PHE A 51 6.26 -10.57 -11.96
CA PHE A 51 4.81 -10.73 -11.87
C PHE A 51 4.20 -9.84 -10.79
N ARG A 52 4.81 -9.83 -9.59
CA ARG A 52 4.36 -9.02 -8.47
C ARG A 52 4.38 -7.52 -8.84
N ALA A 53 5.49 -7.02 -9.39
CA ALA A 53 5.60 -5.63 -9.80
C ALA A 53 4.55 -5.25 -10.86
N TRP A 54 4.32 -6.11 -11.85
CA TRP A 54 3.31 -5.91 -12.88
C TRP A 54 1.89 -5.87 -12.28
N LEU A 55 1.52 -6.81 -11.42
CA LEU A 55 0.22 -6.86 -10.77
C LEU A 55 -0.02 -5.61 -9.90
N LEU A 56 0.97 -5.20 -9.11
CA LEU A 56 0.86 -4.01 -8.26
C LEU A 56 0.77 -2.72 -9.09
N ARG A 57 1.50 -2.63 -10.22
CA ARG A 57 1.34 -1.53 -11.18
C ARG A 57 -0.08 -1.46 -11.73
N LEU A 58 -0.65 -2.61 -12.09
CA LEU A 58 -2.02 -2.70 -12.58
C LEU A 58 -3.01 -2.25 -11.51
N ALA A 59 -2.86 -2.70 -10.27
CA ALA A 59 -3.69 -2.30 -9.14
C ALA A 59 -3.62 -0.78 -8.87
N VAL A 60 -2.42 -0.19 -8.88
CA VAL A 60 -2.23 1.27 -8.77
C VAL A 60 -2.95 2.01 -9.90
N ASN A 61 -2.89 1.51 -11.13
CA ASN A 61 -3.58 2.13 -12.26
C ASN A 61 -5.11 2.02 -12.14
N VAL A 62 -5.63 0.89 -11.67
CA VAL A 62 -7.06 0.72 -11.36
C VAL A 62 -7.51 1.75 -10.33
N GLY A 63 -6.78 1.85 -9.22
CA GLY A 63 -7.08 2.83 -8.17
C GLY A 63 -7.01 4.29 -8.67
N LYS A 64 -5.97 4.65 -9.44
CA LYS A 64 -5.84 6.00 -10.01
C LYS A 64 -6.99 6.34 -10.95
N ASN A 65 -7.44 5.39 -11.78
CA ASN A 65 -8.57 5.61 -12.68
C ASN A 65 -9.87 5.81 -11.88
N HIS A 66 -10.14 4.94 -10.89
CA HIS A 66 -11.28 5.09 -10.00
C HIS A 66 -11.28 6.46 -9.32
N ALA A 67 -10.13 6.89 -8.82
CA ALA A 67 -9.96 8.18 -8.20
C ALA A 67 -10.21 9.37 -9.13
N ARG A 68 -9.81 9.26 -10.39
CA ARG A 68 -10.03 10.30 -11.40
C ARG A 68 -11.50 10.40 -11.80
N ASP A 69 -12.16 9.26 -11.91
CA ASP A 69 -13.56 9.18 -12.35
C ASP A 69 -14.53 9.62 -11.22
N GLY A 70 -14.13 9.43 -9.97
CA GLY A 70 -14.82 9.98 -8.81
C GLY A 70 -14.43 11.43 -8.54
N ARG A 71 -15.17 12.37 -9.11
CA ARG A 71 -14.91 13.84 -9.17
C ARG A 71 -14.64 14.60 -7.86
N ARG A 72 -14.36 13.96 -6.70
CA ARG A 72 -14.02 14.63 -5.43
C ARG A 72 -13.11 13.76 -4.57
N TRP A 73 -11.80 13.94 -4.71
CA TRP A 73 -10.84 13.40 -3.76
C TRP A 73 -10.67 14.32 -2.56
N ARG A 74 -11.34 14.00 -1.47
CA ARG A 74 -10.79 14.28 -0.14
C ARG A 74 -10.01 13.05 0.28
N LEU A 75 -8.77 13.26 0.70
CA LEU A 75 -7.95 12.26 1.37
C LEU A 75 -8.63 11.92 2.70
N GLU A 76 -9.49 10.91 2.70
CA GLU A 76 -9.96 10.35 3.96
C GLU A 76 -8.89 9.47 4.58
N PRO A 77 -8.78 9.45 5.93
CA PRO A 77 -7.79 8.67 6.63
C PRO A 77 -7.89 7.20 6.25
N VAL A 78 -6.76 6.60 5.91
CA VAL A 78 -6.69 5.15 5.67
C VAL A 78 -7.03 4.45 6.98
N GLU A 79 -8.16 3.76 7.05
CA GLU A 79 -8.38 2.78 8.10
C GLU A 79 -7.24 1.77 8.09
N ALA A 80 -6.60 1.57 9.25
CA ALA A 80 -5.40 0.76 9.34
C ALA A 80 -5.66 -0.66 8.83
N LEU A 81 -4.62 -1.23 8.23
CA LEU A 81 -4.52 -2.68 8.09
C LEU A 81 -4.95 -3.33 9.41
N ASP A 82 -5.98 -4.18 9.36
CA ASP A 82 -6.27 -5.10 10.43
C ASP A 82 -5.06 -6.03 10.57
N LEU A 83 -4.17 -5.63 11.47
CA LEU A 83 -3.20 -6.58 11.98
C LEU A 83 -3.99 -7.66 12.71
N PRO A 84 -3.65 -8.95 12.52
CA PRO A 84 -4.38 -10.04 13.15
C PRO A 84 -4.57 -9.74 14.64
N SER A 85 -5.82 -9.67 15.07
CA SER A 85 -6.15 -9.54 16.48
C SER A 85 -5.64 -10.79 17.17
N ALA A 86 -4.77 -10.64 18.16
CA ALA A 86 -4.45 -11.71 19.07
C ALA A 86 -5.72 -11.96 19.90
N GLU A 87 -6.47 -12.99 19.57
CA GLU A 87 -7.75 -13.33 20.21
C GLU A 87 -7.64 -13.74 21.69
N SER A 88 -6.41 -13.80 22.23
CA SER A 88 -6.14 -14.21 23.61
C SER A 88 -5.58 -13.11 24.53
N ALA A 89 -5.52 -11.85 24.07
CA ALA A 89 -4.95 -10.77 24.88
C ALA A 89 -5.94 -10.24 25.93
N GLY A 90 -5.45 -9.94 27.14
CA GLY A 90 -6.21 -9.28 28.21
C GLY A 90 -6.73 -7.89 27.80
N VAL A 91 -7.69 -7.33 28.56
CA VAL A 91 -8.30 -6.02 28.25
C VAL A 91 -7.26 -4.91 28.16
N THR A 92 -6.26 -4.90 29.05
CA THR A 92 -5.17 -3.91 29.08
C THR A 92 -4.30 -4.01 27.83
N GLU A 93 -3.91 -5.23 27.44
CA GLU A 93 -3.11 -5.48 26.23
C GLU A 93 -3.86 -5.07 24.94
N ARG A 94 -5.20 -5.25 24.92
CA ARG A 94 -6.04 -4.80 23.80
C ARG A 94 -6.07 -3.27 23.69
N LEU A 95 -6.19 -2.56 24.80
CA LEU A 95 -6.16 -1.09 24.85
C LEU A 95 -4.81 -0.54 24.39
N GLU A 96 -3.71 -1.13 24.86
CA GLU A 96 -2.36 -0.73 24.43
C GLU A 96 -2.13 -1.01 22.94
N ALA A 97 -2.59 -2.16 22.44
CA ALA A 97 -2.51 -2.49 21.02
C ALA A 97 -3.31 -1.51 20.16
N GLU A 98 -4.51 -1.12 20.62
CA GLU A 98 -5.36 -0.14 19.93
C GLU A 98 -4.72 1.26 19.93
N GLN A 99 -4.16 1.71 21.04
CA GLN A 99 -3.42 2.97 21.11
C GLN A 99 -2.22 2.97 20.18
N ARG A 100 -1.46 1.88 20.15
CA ARG A 100 -0.32 1.71 19.24
C ARG A 100 -0.76 1.74 17.78
N ARG A 101 -1.88 1.08 17.44
CA ARG A 101 -2.47 1.13 16.10
C ARG A 101 -2.87 2.55 15.70
N ARG A 102 -3.51 3.31 16.60
CA ARG A 102 -3.88 4.71 16.35
C ARG A 102 -2.66 5.59 16.11
N LEU A 103 -1.58 5.41 16.87
CA LEU A 103 -0.34 6.15 16.68
C LEU A 103 0.32 5.86 15.34
N VAL A 104 0.42 4.58 14.96
CA VAL A 104 0.94 4.17 13.65
C VAL A 104 0.08 4.73 12.52
N ARG A 105 -1.24 4.67 12.65
CA ARG A 105 -2.17 5.24 11.68
C ARG A 105 -1.94 6.74 11.49
N ALA A 106 -1.92 7.50 12.58
CA ALA A 106 -1.69 8.93 12.54
C ALA A 106 -0.31 9.30 11.93
N ALA A 107 0.72 8.48 12.17
CA ALA A 107 2.03 8.67 11.58
C ALA A 107 2.02 8.42 10.06
N LEU A 108 1.33 7.37 9.60
CA LEU A 108 1.17 7.06 8.18
C LEU A 108 0.33 8.13 7.46
N ASP A 109 -0.68 8.69 8.12
CA ASP A 109 -1.53 9.74 7.56
C ASP A 109 -0.78 11.07 7.40
N ALA A 110 0.27 11.29 8.18
CA ALA A 110 1.15 12.44 8.03
C ALA A 110 2.05 12.37 6.78
N LEU A 111 2.21 11.20 6.15
CA LEU A 111 2.97 11.07 4.93
C LEU A 111 2.23 11.68 3.74
N THR A 112 2.98 12.30 2.82
CA THR A 112 2.39 12.67 1.54
C THR A 112 1.96 11.42 0.78
N ARG A 113 1.01 11.56 -0.16
CA ARG A 113 0.54 10.46 -0.99
C ARG A 113 1.69 9.66 -1.61
N ARG A 114 2.68 10.38 -2.19
CA ARG A 114 3.81 9.72 -2.86
C ARG A 114 4.73 8.98 -1.88
N GLN A 115 5.00 9.57 -0.72
CA GLN A 115 5.78 8.93 0.34
C GLN A 115 5.10 7.63 0.82
N ARG A 116 3.78 7.67 1.01
CA ARG A 116 2.98 6.50 1.43
C ARG A 116 2.97 5.41 0.37
N GLU A 117 2.83 5.78 -0.92
CA GLU A 117 2.90 4.83 -2.05
C GLU A 117 4.25 4.10 -2.10
N VAL A 118 5.33 4.86 -2.00
CA VAL A 118 6.69 4.30 -2.02
C VAL A 118 6.94 3.42 -0.79
N PHE A 119 6.53 3.88 0.40
CA PHE A 119 6.70 3.14 1.65
C PHE A 119 5.97 1.80 1.60
N ALA A 120 4.70 1.79 1.22
CA ALA A 120 3.92 0.57 1.12
C ALA A 120 4.52 -0.44 0.11
N LEU A 121 4.93 0.03 -1.08
CA LEU A 121 5.55 -0.85 -2.07
C LEU A 121 6.89 -1.41 -1.61
N ARG A 122 7.67 -0.63 -0.85
CA ARG A 122 8.99 -1.05 -0.38
C ARG A 122 8.89 -1.97 0.84
N VAL A 123 8.00 -1.68 1.80
CA VAL A 123 7.87 -2.42 3.07
C VAL A 123 6.88 -3.57 2.94
N ASP A 124 5.62 -3.28 2.58
CA ASP A 124 4.58 -4.32 2.48
C ASP A 124 4.75 -5.16 1.21
N GLY A 125 5.18 -4.51 0.11
CA GLY A 125 5.43 -5.16 -1.18
C GLY A 125 6.81 -5.79 -1.31
N GLU A 126 7.74 -5.48 -0.41
CA GLU A 126 9.15 -5.93 -0.46
C GLU A 126 9.84 -5.67 -1.82
N LEU A 127 9.33 -4.71 -2.60
CA LEU A 127 9.86 -4.41 -3.92
C LEU A 127 11.21 -3.67 -3.83
N PRO A 128 12.20 -4.02 -4.65
CA PRO A 128 13.40 -3.21 -4.81
C PRO A 128 13.05 -1.83 -5.39
N PHE A 129 13.87 -0.81 -5.13
CA PHE A 129 13.58 0.57 -5.57
C PHE A 129 13.40 0.72 -7.08
N ALA A 130 14.10 -0.07 -7.87
CA ALA A 130 13.92 -0.11 -9.32
C ALA A 130 12.49 -0.52 -9.72
N ASP A 131 11.91 -1.50 -9.02
CA ASP A 131 10.54 -1.95 -9.27
C ASP A 131 9.50 -0.97 -8.72
N VAL A 132 9.74 -0.39 -7.54
CA VAL A 132 8.91 0.71 -7.00
C VAL A 132 8.85 1.86 -7.99
N ALA A 133 9.99 2.25 -8.55
CA ALA A 133 10.09 3.29 -9.57
C ALA A 133 9.26 2.96 -10.81
N ARG A 134 9.38 1.72 -11.30
CA ARG A 134 8.63 1.20 -12.46
C ARG A 134 7.12 1.18 -12.20
N VAL A 135 6.69 0.73 -11.02
CA VAL A 135 5.27 0.70 -10.61
C VAL A 135 4.68 2.10 -10.57
N LEU A 136 5.40 3.06 -10.02
CA LEU A 136 4.91 4.42 -9.79
C LEU A 136 5.15 5.39 -10.96
N GLY A 137 5.96 4.99 -11.95
CA GLY A 137 6.35 5.85 -13.07
C GLY A 137 7.24 7.02 -12.65
N ILE A 138 8.20 6.76 -11.77
CA ILE A 138 9.20 7.73 -11.28
C ILE A 138 10.61 7.15 -11.48
N THR A 139 11.64 7.97 -11.24
CA THR A 139 13.02 7.47 -11.25
C THR A 139 13.32 6.70 -9.95
N GLU A 140 14.30 5.78 -10.00
CA GLU A 140 14.74 5.04 -8.83
C GLU A 140 15.27 5.98 -7.72
N ASN A 141 15.98 7.03 -8.12
CA ASN A 141 16.46 8.03 -7.16
C ASN A 141 15.30 8.75 -6.46
N ASN A 142 14.25 9.13 -7.18
CA ASN A 142 13.06 9.72 -6.58
C ASN A 142 12.36 8.74 -5.62
N ALA A 143 12.32 7.44 -5.95
CA ALA A 143 11.79 6.44 -5.04
C ALA A 143 12.60 6.37 -3.73
N LYS A 144 13.94 6.35 -3.82
CA LYS A 144 14.83 6.38 -2.64
C LYS A 144 14.61 7.63 -1.80
N VAL A 145 14.52 8.81 -2.43
CA VAL A 145 14.28 10.09 -1.74
C VAL A 145 12.93 10.09 -1.02
N HIS A 146 11.85 9.67 -1.70
CA HIS A 146 10.52 9.58 -1.07
C HIS A 146 10.50 8.59 0.10
N PHE A 147 11.18 7.45 -0.02
CA PHE A 147 11.29 6.47 1.05
C PHE A 147 12.05 7.04 2.25
N HIS A 148 13.18 7.68 2.02
CA HIS A 148 13.97 8.32 3.08
C HIS A 148 13.14 9.36 3.85
N HIS A 149 12.42 10.23 3.14
CA HIS A 149 11.54 11.22 3.77
C HIS A 149 10.38 10.57 4.53
N ALA A 150 9.81 9.47 4.01
CA ALA A 150 8.78 8.73 4.71
C ALA A 150 9.30 8.16 6.03
N VAL A 151 10.44 7.46 6.01
CA VAL A 151 11.06 6.87 7.21
C VAL A 151 11.40 7.93 8.24
N ARG A 152 12.01 9.07 7.83
CA ARG A 152 12.30 10.17 8.72
C ARG A 152 11.05 10.69 9.41
N ARG A 153 9.99 10.96 8.65
CA ARG A 153 8.73 11.50 9.17
C ARG A 153 8.02 10.52 10.12
N LEU A 154 8.10 9.21 9.82
CA LEU A 154 7.58 8.18 10.72
C LEU A 154 8.37 8.12 12.02
N ARG A 155 9.70 8.20 11.96
CA ARG A 155 10.55 8.26 13.17
C ARG A 155 10.23 9.47 14.05
N GLU A 156 10.12 10.65 13.45
CA GLU A 156 9.76 11.88 14.15
C GLU A 156 8.40 11.77 14.87
N ARG A 157 7.44 11.06 14.27
CA ARG A 157 6.10 10.89 14.83
C ARG A 157 5.98 9.75 15.85
N LEU A 158 6.75 8.68 15.68
CA LEU A 158 6.71 7.50 16.54
C LEU A 158 7.80 7.53 17.61
N GLY A 159 8.98 8.10 17.30
CA GLY A 159 10.12 8.18 18.24
C GLY A 159 9.95 9.24 19.31
N GLY A 160 9.17 10.31 19.09
CA GLY A 160 8.91 11.36 20.07
C GLY A 160 7.94 10.97 21.22
N LYS A 161 7.52 9.71 21.32
CA LYS A 161 6.61 9.20 22.37
C LYS A 161 7.12 7.96 23.11
N VAL A 162 8.42 7.64 22.97
CA VAL A 162 9.04 6.49 23.64
C VAL A 162 9.95 6.94 24.79
N GLU A 163 10.08 8.25 24.99
CA GLU A 163 10.86 8.85 26.10
C GLU A 163 9.93 9.66 27.02
N GLU A 164 8.94 9.02 27.66
CA GLU A 164 8.35 9.48 28.92
C GLU A 164 7.89 8.25 29.72
#